data_f96bd450ffd7ba56763907fbb1f3fee0
#
_entry.id   f96bd450ffd7ba56763907fbb1f3fee0
#
_cell.length_a   1.000
_cell.length_b   1.000
_cell.length_c   1.000
_cell.angle_alpha   90.00
_cell.angle_beta   90.00
_cell.angle_gamma   90.00
#
_symmetry.space_group_name_H-M   'P 1'
#
loop_
_entity.id
_entity.type
_entity.pdbx_description
1 polymer ?
#
loop_
_entity_poly.entity_id
_entity_poly.type
_entity_poly.pdbx_seq_one_letter_code
_entity_poly.pdbx_strand_id
1 'polypeptide(L)'
;MKTTAKKMSVFQLTTMVAANMLGAGIIMLPTNLAQVGTISVLSWLVTAVGALLLAYIFAQAGMFSQIKGDMGGYAEHRFGKTGHFMASYAYSISLIIANIAIAVSAVGYGSEFFGVDLNATQTSQVTIVLLWFAAILNFRGNRFTGQLSNITIWGCVVPVLLIGTIGWFWFSPDTYLAAWNPNDLPFFEAIKQSIALTLWGFLGFESAAANADAVENPKKNVPIATFAGTLAVAVIYILSTNVMAGIVPNTELLNSNAPFGLTFAYMFNDTIANVIMALMIISCCGALLCWQFTLSRVFKNAAEAGYFPKVFARVNSKDAPVRGVFILLAIETILTLFTANDSLRDQFETLVNLAVVTNVVPYILCILAVPTMMYMSGLEKRRIDRFYFVAVAGVLYCSYAVYACGVDAMLGSAVAVTIGICIYMIRKGWLAYRAQRFQQSID
;
A
#
# COMPACT_ATOMS: atom_id res chain seq x y z
N MET A 1 -23.59 -31.08 2.69
CA MET A 1 -23.91 -30.00 1.76
C MET A 1 -22.81 -28.92 1.90
N LYS A 2 -21.95 -28.75 0.90
CA LYS A 2 -21.04 -27.60 0.85
C LYS A 2 -21.93 -26.38 0.56
N THR A 3 -22.14 -25.54 1.54
CA THR A 3 -22.74 -24.21 1.33
C THR A 3 -21.82 -23.47 0.37
N THR A 4 -22.24 -23.31 -0.88
CA THR A 4 -21.55 -22.44 -1.84
C THR A 4 -21.56 -21.03 -1.26
N ALA A 5 -20.41 -20.56 -0.81
CA ALA A 5 -20.28 -19.21 -0.32
C ALA A 5 -20.78 -18.25 -1.41
N LYS A 6 -21.68 -17.33 -1.03
CA LYS A 6 -22.24 -16.34 -1.97
C LYS A 6 -21.10 -15.50 -2.52
N LYS A 7 -20.97 -15.43 -3.83
CA LYS A 7 -19.94 -14.63 -4.50
C LYS A 7 -20.19 -13.14 -4.30
N MET A 8 -19.12 -12.33 -4.27
CA MET A 8 -19.21 -10.90 -4.11
C MET A 8 -19.83 -10.22 -5.33
N SER A 9 -20.73 -9.27 -5.08
CA SER A 9 -21.26 -8.38 -6.10
C SER A 9 -20.23 -7.31 -6.52
N VAL A 10 -20.47 -6.62 -7.64
CA VAL A 10 -19.62 -5.50 -8.08
C VAL A 10 -19.53 -4.39 -7.02
N PHE A 11 -20.63 -4.08 -6.35
CA PHE A 11 -20.67 -3.06 -5.29
C PHE A 11 -19.80 -3.44 -4.09
N GLN A 12 -19.91 -4.69 -3.62
CA GLN A 12 -19.08 -5.18 -2.51
C GLN A 12 -17.59 -5.14 -2.85
N LEU A 13 -17.24 -5.53 -4.08
CA LEU A 13 -15.86 -5.47 -4.55
C LEU A 13 -15.35 -4.02 -4.66
N THR A 14 -16.16 -3.10 -5.19
CA THR A 14 -15.83 -1.66 -5.28
C THR A 14 -15.56 -1.07 -3.89
N THR A 15 -16.44 -1.36 -2.92
CA THR A 15 -16.27 -0.91 -1.54
C THR A 15 -15.00 -1.50 -0.90
N MET A 16 -14.71 -2.78 -1.17
CA MET A 16 -13.50 -3.43 -0.65
C MET A 16 -12.24 -2.77 -1.23
N VAL A 17 -12.20 -2.47 -2.52
CA VAL A 17 -11.08 -1.78 -3.18
C VAL A 17 -10.87 -0.40 -2.58
N ALA A 18 -11.95 0.38 -2.45
CA ALA A 18 -11.89 1.70 -1.84
C ALA A 18 -11.42 1.64 -0.38
N ALA A 19 -11.93 0.69 0.39
CA ALA A 19 -11.57 0.50 1.78
C ALA A 19 -10.08 0.14 1.96
N ASN A 20 -9.52 -0.70 1.09
CA ASN A 20 -8.11 -1.07 1.14
C ASN A 20 -7.16 0.11 0.87
N MET A 21 -7.58 1.07 0.03
CA MET A 21 -6.82 2.31 -0.20
C MET A 21 -7.01 3.33 0.93
N LEU A 22 -8.26 3.57 1.39
CA LEU A 22 -8.58 4.59 2.38
C LEU A 22 -7.99 4.31 3.78
N GLY A 23 -7.78 3.05 4.15
CA GLY A 23 -7.54 2.65 5.54
C GLY A 23 -6.28 3.20 6.19
N ALA A 24 -5.17 3.30 5.46
CA ALA A 24 -3.89 3.77 6.00
C ALA A 24 -3.22 4.80 5.07
N GLY A 25 -3.70 4.90 3.83
CA GLY A 25 -3.04 5.68 2.80
C GLY A 25 -3.09 7.18 3.04
N ILE A 26 -4.15 7.72 3.66
CA ILE A 26 -4.39 9.18 3.74
C ILE A 26 -3.94 9.82 5.06
N ILE A 27 -3.76 9.03 6.11
CA ILE A 27 -3.76 9.51 7.51
C ILE A 27 -2.71 10.60 7.78
N MET A 28 -1.48 10.44 7.27
CA MET A 28 -0.39 11.40 7.44
C MET A 28 -0.13 12.24 6.16
N LEU A 29 -0.86 11.98 5.06
CA LEU A 29 -0.60 12.69 3.81
C LEU A 29 -0.81 14.20 3.89
N PRO A 30 -1.83 14.75 4.58
CA PRO A 30 -2.02 16.20 4.61
C PRO A 30 -0.82 16.94 5.19
N THR A 31 -0.21 16.43 6.26
CA THR A 31 1.01 16.99 6.86
C THR A 31 2.18 16.99 5.88
N ASN A 32 2.40 15.86 5.20
CA ASN A 32 3.51 15.73 4.24
C ASN A 32 3.26 16.57 2.97
N LEU A 33 2.02 16.66 2.49
CA LEU A 33 1.68 17.52 1.34
C LEU A 33 1.81 19.01 1.66
N ALA A 34 1.66 19.41 2.92
CA ALA A 34 1.85 20.80 3.36
C ALA A 34 3.28 21.31 3.12
N GLN A 35 4.30 20.43 3.03
CA GLN A 35 5.66 20.82 2.63
C GLN A 35 5.69 21.42 1.23
N VAL A 36 4.96 20.84 0.30
CA VAL A 36 4.89 21.27 -1.09
C VAL A 36 3.87 22.40 -1.24
N GLY A 37 2.86 22.40 -0.39
CA GLY A 37 1.73 23.32 -0.42
C GLY A 37 0.57 22.82 -1.27
N THR A 38 -0.41 23.71 -1.49
CA THR A 38 -1.66 23.35 -2.18
C THR A 38 -1.47 23.09 -3.68
N ILE A 39 -0.33 23.48 -4.27
CA ILE A 39 0.09 23.07 -5.63
C ILE A 39 0.14 21.54 -5.78
N SER A 40 0.26 20.79 -4.69
CA SER A 40 0.16 19.31 -4.66
C SER A 40 -1.15 18.76 -5.20
N VAL A 41 -2.21 19.57 -5.36
CA VAL A 41 -3.42 19.18 -6.08
C VAL A 41 -3.13 18.69 -7.50
N LEU A 42 -2.11 19.26 -8.16
CA LEU A 42 -1.69 18.84 -9.50
C LEU A 42 -1.06 17.44 -9.47
N SER A 43 -0.30 17.12 -8.42
CA SER A 43 0.23 15.77 -8.21
C SER A 43 -0.89 14.75 -7.97
N TRP A 44 -1.93 15.10 -7.25
CA TRP A 44 -3.12 14.28 -7.13
C TRP A 44 -3.77 13.98 -8.47
N LEU A 45 -3.90 14.98 -9.37
CA LEU A 45 -4.47 14.76 -10.70
C LEU A 45 -3.60 13.83 -11.55
N VAL A 46 -2.29 14.05 -11.57
CA VAL A 46 -1.33 13.17 -12.27
C VAL A 46 -1.40 11.76 -11.73
N THR A 47 -1.39 11.62 -10.40
CA THR A 47 -1.41 10.31 -9.75
C THR A 47 -2.75 9.61 -9.90
N ALA A 48 -3.88 10.34 -9.87
CA ALA A 48 -5.20 9.75 -10.13
C ALA A 48 -5.27 9.13 -11.52
N VAL A 49 -4.78 9.83 -12.55
CA VAL A 49 -4.70 9.29 -13.92
C VAL A 49 -3.79 8.05 -13.97
N GLY A 50 -2.61 8.14 -13.35
CA GLY A 50 -1.67 7.01 -13.26
C GLY A 50 -2.25 5.81 -12.51
N ALA A 51 -2.90 6.03 -11.37
CA ALA A 51 -3.54 4.98 -10.58
C ALA A 51 -4.71 4.32 -11.33
N LEU A 52 -5.55 5.09 -12.04
CA LEU A 52 -6.62 4.56 -12.89
C LEU A 52 -6.06 3.72 -14.04
N LEU A 53 -4.94 4.14 -14.63
CA LEU A 53 -4.23 3.38 -15.65
C LEU A 53 -3.72 2.05 -15.10
N LEU A 54 -3.06 2.07 -13.94
CA LEU A 54 -2.58 0.86 -13.26
C LEU A 54 -3.75 -0.03 -12.84
N ALA A 55 -4.81 0.53 -12.27
CA ALA A 55 -6.04 -0.19 -11.92
C ALA A 55 -6.62 -0.95 -13.12
N TYR A 56 -6.67 -0.31 -14.30
CA TYR A 56 -7.09 -0.97 -15.53
C TYR A 56 -6.15 -2.12 -15.92
N ILE A 57 -4.83 -1.92 -15.85
CA ILE A 57 -3.84 -2.96 -16.18
C ILE A 57 -3.98 -4.16 -15.24
N PHE A 58 -4.08 -3.94 -13.93
CA PHE A 58 -4.24 -5.01 -12.94
C PHE A 58 -5.59 -5.72 -13.07
N ALA A 59 -6.64 -5.01 -13.45
CA ALA A 59 -7.92 -5.62 -13.76
C ALA A 59 -7.81 -6.59 -14.96
N GLN A 60 -7.04 -6.22 -16.02
CA GLN A 60 -6.74 -7.14 -17.11
C GLN A 60 -5.89 -8.32 -16.63
N ALA A 61 -4.89 -8.10 -15.77
CA ALA A 61 -4.10 -9.18 -15.18
C ALA A 61 -4.98 -10.20 -14.45
N GLY A 62 -5.88 -9.74 -13.58
CA GLY A 62 -6.83 -10.61 -12.86
C GLY A 62 -7.81 -11.37 -13.75
N MET A 63 -8.19 -10.78 -14.91
CA MET A 63 -9.07 -11.45 -15.87
C MET A 63 -8.39 -12.55 -16.67
N PHE A 64 -7.12 -12.36 -17.03
CA PHE A 64 -6.42 -13.25 -17.98
C PHE A 64 -5.40 -14.16 -17.31
N SER A 65 -5.12 -13.98 -16.01
CA SER A 65 -4.23 -14.90 -15.31
C SER A 65 -4.84 -16.30 -15.19
N GLN A 66 -4.06 -17.29 -15.58
CA GLN A 66 -4.37 -18.71 -15.41
C GLN A 66 -3.70 -19.29 -14.14
N ILE A 67 -2.73 -18.57 -13.59
CA ILE A 67 -2.01 -18.96 -12.38
C ILE A 67 -2.71 -18.28 -11.21
N LYS A 68 -3.13 -19.07 -10.24
CA LYS A 68 -3.66 -18.54 -8.98
C LYS A 68 -2.55 -17.85 -8.23
N GLY A 69 -2.82 -16.67 -7.75
CA GLY A 69 -1.88 -15.98 -6.90
C GLY A 69 -1.96 -14.46 -7.02
N ASP A 70 -1.00 -13.89 -6.35
CA ASP A 70 -0.71 -12.48 -6.27
C ASP A 70 0.13 -12.02 -7.49
N MET A 71 0.84 -10.92 -7.33
CA MET A 71 1.73 -10.35 -8.35
C MET A 71 2.77 -11.35 -8.86
N GLY A 72 3.22 -12.31 -8.02
CA GLY A 72 4.13 -13.37 -8.44
C GLY A 72 3.53 -14.24 -9.53
N GLY A 73 2.28 -14.67 -9.37
CA GLY A 73 1.56 -15.45 -10.38
C GLY A 73 1.39 -14.70 -11.70
N TYR A 74 1.14 -13.39 -11.66
CA TYR A 74 1.06 -12.57 -12.87
C TYR A 74 2.40 -12.48 -13.60
N ALA A 75 3.48 -12.19 -12.88
CA ALA A 75 4.82 -12.08 -13.44
C ALA A 75 5.33 -13.41 -14.01
N GLU A 76 4.89 -14.55 -13.47
CA GLU A 76 5.29 -15.88 -13.92
C GLU A 76 4.94 -16.16 -15.38
N HIS A 77 3.82 -15.64 -15.89
CA HIS A 77 3.37 -15.86 -17.27
C HIS A 77 4.40 -15.41 -18.33
N ARG A 78 5.21 -14.40 -18.03
CA ARG A 78 6.24 -13.88 -18.96
C ARG A 78 7.65 -14.24 -18.53
N PHE A 79 7.94 -14.19 -17.24
CA PHE A 79 9.30 -14.30 -16.71
C PHE A 79 9.56 -15.63 -16.01
N GLY A 80 8.56 -16.55 -16.02
CA GLY A 80 8.69 -17.86 -15.39
C GLY A 80 8.94 -17.76 -13.87
N LYS A 81 9.56 -18.79 -13.33
CA LYS A 81 9.84 -18.91 -11.88
C LYS A 81 10.64 -17.75 -11.31
N THR A 82 11.55 -17.16 -12.11
CA THR A 82 12.33 -15.98 -11.69
C THR A 82 11.44 -14.77 -11.49
N GLY A 83 10.51 -14.51 -12.43
CA GLY A 83 9.54 -13.43 -12.33
C GLY A 83 8.63 -13.59 -11.13
N HIS A 84 8.12 -14.79 -10.89
CA HIS A 84 7.31 -15.09 -9.69
C HIS A 84 8.06 -14.74 -8.41
N PHE A 85 9.28 -15.26 -8.27
CA PHE A 85 10.08 -14.99 -7.08
C PHE A 85 10.34 -13.49 -6.89
N MET A 86 10.81 -12.80 -7.94
CA MET A 86 11.18 -11.38 -7.85
C MET A 86 9.98 -10.49 -7.54
N ALA A 87 8.82 -10.74 -8.18
CA ALA A 87 7.61 -9.97 -7.91
C ALA A 87 7.10 -10.21 -6.48
N SER A 88 7.02 -11.47 -6.04
CA SER A 88 6.60 -11.79 -4.67
C SER A 88 7.56 -11.23 -3.63
N TYR A 89 8.88 -11.30 -3.88
CA TYR A 89 9.89 -10.77 -2.98
C TYR A 89 9.81 -9.25 -2.85
N ALA A 90 9.83 -8.51 -3.97
CA ALA A 90 9.77 -7.06 -3.94
C ALA A 90 8.45 -6.55 -3.32
N TYR A 91 7.31 -7.19 -3.64
CA TYR A 91 6.04 -6.90 -3.00
C TYR A 91 6.07 -7.13 -1.49
N SER A 92 6.70 -8.22 -1.06
CA SER A 92 6.86 -8.53 0.36
C SER A 92 7.67 -7.48 1.11
N ILE A 93 8.77 -7.00 0.51
CA ILE A 93 9.59 -5.91 1.08
C ILE A 93 8.79 -4.62 1.19
N SER A 94 8.05 -4.26 0.13
CA SER A 94 7.15 -3.09 0.16
C SER A 94 6.13 -3.19 1.30
N LEU A 95 5.51 -4.36 1.51
CA LEU A 95 4.55 -4.58 2.60
C LEU A 95 5.18 -4.47 4.00
N ILE A 96 6.41 -4.97 4.18
CA ILE A 96 7.16 -4.82 5.43
C ILE A 96 7.35 -3.34 5.75
N ILE A 97 7.82 -2.56 4.79
CA ILE A 97 8.05 -1.12 4.95
C ILE A 97 6.72 -0.39 5.19
N ALA A 98 5.67 -0.74 4.44
CA ALA A 98 4.34 -0.17 4.59
C ALA A 98 3.75 -0.38 5.99
N ASN A 99 3.92 -1.56 6.58
CA ASN A 99 3.47 -1.83 7.95
C ASN A 99 4.13 -0.91 8.97
N ILE A 100 5.44 -0.65 8.80
CA ILE A 100 6.15 0.30 9.67
C ILE A 100 5.59 1.72 9.51
N ALA A 101 5.35 2.18 8.27
CA ALA A 101 4.77 3.50 8.00
C ALA A 101 3.37 3.67 8.64
N ILE A 102 2.53 2.63 8.57
CA ILE A 102 1.21 2.63 9.20
C ILE A 102 1.32 2.68 10.73
N ALA A 103 2.26 1.93 11.30
CA ALA A 103 2.49 1.93 12.75
C ALA A 103 3.03 3.31 13.22
N VAL A 104 3.95 3.93 12.48
CA VAL A 104 4.44 5.30 12.73
C VAL A 104 3.29 6.31 12.71
N SER A 105 2.35 6.19 11.77
CA SER A 105 1.15 7.04 11.72
C SER A 105 0.30 6.89 12.97
N ALA A 106 0.09 5.65 13.45
CA ALA A 106 -0.66 5.40 14.67
C ALA A 106 0.02 6.00 15.91
N VAL A 107 1.36 5.95 15.95
CA VAL A 107 2.16 6.57 17.03
C VAL A 107 2.02 8.09 16.99
N GLY A 108 2.08 8.71 15.82
CA GLY A 108 1.91 10.16 15.66
C GLY A 108 0.56 10.65 16.20
N TYR A 109 -0.53 10.00 15.79
CA TYR A 109 -1.86 10.31 16.32
C TYR A 109 -1.97 10.02 17.83
N GLY A 110 -1.32 8.95 18.31
CA GLY A 110 -1.29 8.63 19.73
C GLY A 110 -0.55 9.68 20.56
N SER A 111 0.60 10.17 20.08
CA SER A 111 1.37 11.20 20.77
C SER A 111 0.57 12.50 20.93
N GLU A 112 -0.09 12.95 19.89
CA GLU A 112 -0.98 14.13 19.94
C GLU A 112 -2.18 13.91 20.88
N PHE A 113 -2.85 12.74 20.75
CA PHE A 113 -4.04 12.44 21.57
C PHE A 113 -3.74 12.41 23.06
N PHE A 114 -2.59 11.88 23.47
CA PHE A 114 -2.16 11.81 24.87
C PHE A 114 -1.37 13.05 25.32
N GLY A 115 -1.06 13.99 24.42
CA GLY A 115 -0.25 15.17 24.71
C GLY A 115 1.18 14.82 25.15
N VAL A 116 1.80 13.82 24.53
CA VAL A 116 3.14 13.32 24.89
C VAL A 116 4.09 13.53 23.72
N ASP A 117 5.15 14.30 23.94
CA ASP A 117 6.24 14.44 22.99
C ASP A 117 7.17 13.22 23.07
N LEU A 118 7.27 12.48 21.97
CA LEU A 118 8.12 11.30 21.84
C LEU A 118 9.40 11.64 21.10
N ASN A 119 10.54 11.28 21.65
CA ASN A 119 11.81 11.33 20.90
C ASN A 119 11.91 10.13 19.94
N ALA A 120 12.91 10.15 19.01
CA ALA A 120 13.10 9.11 17.99
C ALA A 120 13.15 7.69 18.55
N THR A 121 13.83 7.51 19.71
CA THR A 121 13.93 6.20 20.36
C THR A 121 12.59 5.73 20.91
N GLN A 122 11.84 6.60 21.57
CA GLN A 122 10.52 6.29 22.11
C GLN A 122 9.52 6.00 20.99
N THR A 123 9.53 6.80 19.92
CA THR A 123 8.73 6.57 18.71
C THR A 123 8.99 5.18 18.13
N SER A 124 10.27 4.80 17.98
CA SER A 124 10.64 3.48 17.48
C SER A 124 10.18 2.35 18.41
N GLN A 125 10.31 2.53 19.72
CA GLN A 125 9.87 1.53 20.72
C GLN A 125 8.35 1.32 20.66
N VAL A 126 7.55 2.40 20.63
CA VAL A 126 6.09 2.30 20.56
C VAL A 126 5.66 1.70 19.21
N THR A 127 6.31 2.09 18.12
CA THR A 127 6.09 1.52 16.77
C THR A 127 6.31 0.00 16.78
N ILE A 128 7.43 -0.47 17.34
CA ILE A 128 7.74 -1.90 17.46
C ILE A 128 6.67 -2.61 18.29
N VAL A 129 6.27 -2.06 19.43
CA VAL A 129 5.20 -2.64 20.27
C VAL A 129 3.90 -2.79 19.49
N LEU A 130 3.49 -1.79 18.71
CA LEU A 130 2.29 -1.85 17.88
C LEU A 130 2.37 -2.92 16.79
N LEU A 131 3.53 -3.03 16.10
CA LEU A 131 3.77 -4.07 15.10
C LEU A 131 3.62 -5.48 15.69
N TRP A 132 4.25 -5.72 16.84
CA TRP A 132 4.16 -7.00 17.54
C TRP A 132 2.73 -7.28 18.02
N PHE A 133 2.05 -6.30 18.60
CA PHE A 133 0.67 -6.43 19.07
C PHE A 133 -0.28 -6.80 17.92
N ALA A 134 -0.23 -6.10 16.81
CA ALA A 134 -1.05 -6.39 15.62
C ALA A 134 -0.79 -7.80 15.06
N ALA A 135 0.48 -8.20 14.97
CA ALA A 135 0.85 -9.51 14.47
C ALA A 135 0.38 -10.66 15.40
N ILE A 136 0.49 -10.48 16.71
CA ILE A 136 0.02 -11.47 17.71
C ILE A 136 -1.52 -11.61 17.64
N LEU A 137 -2.25 -10.52 17.45
CA LEU A 137 -3.70 -10.57 17.27
C LEU A 137 -4.11 -11.40 16.05
N ASN A 138 -3.31 -11.39 14.98
CA ASN A 138 -3.55 -12.20 13.78
C ASN A 138 -3.50 -13.72 14.04
N PHE A 139 -2.86 -14.18 15.13
CA PHE A 139 -2.88 -15.60 15.48
C PHE A 139 -4.26 -16.11 15.91
N ARG A 140 -5.23 -15.22 16.12
CA ARG A 140 -6.64 -15.57 16.37
C ARG A 140 -7.38 -16.05 15.12
N GLY A 141 -6.78 -15.84 13.93
CA GLY A 141 -7.26 -16.39 12.65
C GLY A 141 -8.00 -15.38 11.77
N ASN A 142 -8.21 -15.80 10.51
CA ASN A 142 -8.69 -14.96 9.40
C ASN A 142 -10.01 -14.24 9.66
N ARG A 143 -10.96 -14.95 10.31
CA ARG A 143 -12.30 -14.38 10.58
C ARG A 143 -12.23 -13.20 11.56
N PHE A 144 -11.43 -13.34 12.60
CA PHE A 144 -11.24 -12.27 13.60
C PHE A 144 -10.60 -11.03 12.96
N THR A 145 -9.50 -11.22 12.23
CA THR A 145 -8.80 -10.13 11.52
C THR A 145 -9.74 -9.39 10.57
N GLY A 146 -10.47 -10.14 9.71
CA GLY A 146 -11.36 -9.52 8.72
C GLY A 146 -12.53 -8.76 9.37
N GLN A 147 -13.13 -9.28 10.44
CA GLN A 147 -14.22 -8.59 11.13
C GLN A 147 -13.73 -7.30 11.81
N LEU A 148 -12.59 -7.37 12.50
CA LEU A 148 -12.04 -6.22 13.21
C LEU A 148 -11.62 -5.12 12.24
N SER A 149 -10.90 -5.47 11.16
CA SER A 149 -10.49 -4.51 10.14
C SER A 149 -11.68 -3.84 9.45
N ASN A 150 -12.75 -4.59 9.15
CA ASN A 150 -13.96 -4.05 8.51
C ASN A 150 -14.71 -3.06 9.41
N ILE A 151 -14.62 -3.20 10.74
CA ILE A 151 -15.25 -2.25 11.67
C ILE A 151 -14.37 -1.01 11.84
N THR A 152 -13.08 -1.22 12.07
CA THR A 152 -12.15 -0.14 12.42
C THR A 152 -11.88 0.82 11.26
N ILE A 153 -12.00 0.37 9.99
CA ILE A 153 -11.78 1.22 8.82
C ILE A 153 -12.71 2.44 8.78
N TRP A 154 -13.92 2.33 9.32
CA TRP A 154 -14.86 3.44 9.39
C TRP A 154 -14.36 4.60 10.26
N GLY A 155 -13.44 4.32 11.18
CA GLY A 155 -12.76 5.35 11.96
C GLY A 155 -11.91 6.32 11.12
N CYS A 156 -11.47 5.91 9.93
CA CYS A 156 -10.82 6.79 8.95
C CYS A 156 -11.81 7.29 7.88
N VAL A 157 -12.59 6.39 7.31
CA VAL A 157 -13.50 6.72 6.19
C VAL A 157 -14.48 7.83 6.55
N VAL A 158 -15.09 7.78 7.75
CA VAL A 158 -16.06 8.78 8.16
C VAL A 158 -15.46 10.17 8.30
N PRO A 159 -14.37 10.41 9.04
CA PRO A 159 -13.73 11.72 9.10
C PRO A 159 -13.29 12.26 7.75
N VAL A 160 -12.70 11.41 6.89
CA VAL A 160 -12.25 11.80 5.55
C VAL A 160 -13.42 12.28 4.69
N LEU A 161 -14.54 11.55 4.69
CA LEU A 161 -15.75 11.93 3.97
C LEU A 161 -16.37 13.21 4.53
N LEU A 162 -16.41 13.38 5.84
CA LEU A 162 -16.94 14.59 6.47
C LEU A 162 -16.14 15.82 6.04
N ILE A 163 -14.80 15.77 6.07
CA ILE A 163 -13.99 16.90 5.60
C ILE A 163 -14.27 17.17 4.11
N GLY A 164 -14.24 16.15 3.25
CA GLY A 164 -14.47 16.32 1.81
C GLY A 164 -15.86 16.86 1.45
N THR A 165 -16.85 16.73 2.34
CA THR A 165 -18.24 17.15 2.12
C THR A 165 -18.61 18.42 2.88
N ILE A 166 -18.64 18.36 4.22
CA ILE A 166 -19.07 19.50 5.04
C ILE A 166 -17.93 20.48 5.33
N GLY A 167 -16.67 20.08 5.20
CA GLY A 167 -15.51 20.94 5.45
C GLY A 167 -15.49 22.23 4.61
N TRP A 168 -16.19 22.24 3.48
CA TRP A 168 -16.35 23.42 2.62
C TRP A 168 -16.98 24.62 3.33
N PHE A 169 -17.74 24.42 4.40
CA PHE A 169 -18.29 25.53 5.20
C PHE A 169 -17.23 26.31 5.98
N TRP A 170 -16.07 25.71 6.23
CA TRP A 170 -14.92 26.35 6.90
C TRP A 170 -13.78 26.66 5.95
N PHE A 171 -13.92 26.33 4.67
CA PHE A 171 -12.88 26.55 3.67
C PHE A 171 -12.66 28.05 3.41
N SER A 172 -11.38 28.49 3.55
CA SER A 172 -10.94 29.84 3.23
C SER A 172 -10.09 29.82 1.95
N PRO A 173 -10.53 30.49 0.87
CA PRO A 173 -9.69 30.66 -0.32
C PRO A 173 -8.37 31.34 -0.04
N ASP A 174 -8.34 32.31 0.87
CA ASP A 174 -7.12 33.05 1.23
C ASP A 174 -6.11 32.14 1.90
N THR A 175 -6.53 31.29 2.85
CA THR A 175 -5.68 30.28 3.49
C THR A 175 -5.12 29.30 2.46
N TYR A 176 -5.97 28.83 1.53
CA TYR A 176 -5.56 27.90 0.49
C TYR A 176 -4.55 28.50 -0.48
N LEU A 177 -4.78 29.73 -0.95
CA LEU A 177 -3.89 30.41 -1.90
C LEU A 177 -2.59 30.85 -1.25
N ALA A 178 -2.61 31.28 0.02
CA ALA A 178 -1.37 31.61 0.76
C ALA A 178 -0.44 30.39 0.89
N ALA A 179 -0.98 29.19 0.88
CA ALA A 179 -0.23 27.94 0.93
C ALA A 179 0.12 27.36 -0.45
N TRP A 180 -0.05 28.11 -1.56
CA TRP A 180 0.06 27.54 -2.91
C TRP A 180 1.41 26.90 -3.20
N ASN A 181 2.51 27.58 -2.92
CA ASN A 181 3.87 27.07 -3.10
C ASN A 181 4.79 27.74 -2.05
N PRO A 182 4.73 27.32 -0.80
CA PRO A 182 5.35 28.02 0.32
C PRO A 182 6.89 28.07 0.25
N ASN A 183 7.50 27.19 -0.53
CA ASN A 183 8.95 27.11 -0.69
C ASN A 183 9.45 27.64 -2.03
N ASP A 184 8.61 28.34 -2.82
CA ASP A 184 8.93 28.88 -4.15
C ASP A 184 9.63 27.88 -5.08
N LEU A 185 9.21 26.61 -5.02
CA LEU A 185 9.80 25.55 -5.84
C LEU A 185 9.48 25.77 -7.32
N PRO A 186 10.38 25.38 -8.24
CA PRO A 186 10.04 25.30 -9.65
C PRO A 186 8.83 24.39 -9.87
N PHE A 187 7.92 24.79 -10.77
CA PHE A 187 6.62 24.15 -10.99
C PHE A 187 6.68 22.61 -11.08
N PHE A 188 7.57 22.09 -11.92
CA PHE A 188 7.71 20.62 -12.10
C PHE A 188 8.34 19.93 -10.87
N GLU A 189 9.20 20.63 -10.13
CA GLU A 189 9.81 20.10 -8.90
C GLU A 189 8.77 20.00 -7.80
N ALA A 190 7.92 21.01 -7.63
CA ALA A 190 6.82 20.98 -6.67
C ALA A 190 5.87 19.79 -6.92
N ILE A 191 5.50 19.56 -8.19
CA ILE A 191 4.68 18.39 -8.54
C ILE A 191 5.42 17.10 -8.23
N LYS A 192 6.71 17.00 -8.61
CA LYS A 192 7.51 15.78 -8.42
C LYS A 192 7.58 15.38 -6.95
N GLN A 193 7.83 16.32 -6.04
CA GLN A 193 8.03 16.03 -4.62
C GLN A 193 6.83 15.36 -3.93
N SER A 194 5.60 15.54 -4.43
CA SER A 194 4.41 14.93 -3.85
C SER A 194 3.87 13.70 -4.61
N ILE A 195 4.49 13.30 -5.74
CA ILE A 195 4.02 12.14 -6.53
C ILE A 195 4.10 10.83 -5.73
N ALA A 196 5.18 10.60 -5.00
CA ALA A 196 5.35 9.39 -4.21
C ALA A 196 4.29 9.30 -3.09
N LEU A 197 4.06 10.41 -2.38
CA LEU A 197 3.06 10.53 -1.33
C LEU A 197 1.65 10.27 -1.87
N THR A 198 1.31 10.89 -2.99
CA THR A 198 -0.01 10.71 -3.61
C THR A 198 -0.18 9.29 -4.17
N LEU A 199 0.86 8.68 -4.75
CA LEU A 199 0.80 7.28 -5.19
C LEU A 199 0.66 6.29 -4.03
N TRP A 200 1.32 6.55 -2.91
CA TRP A 200 1.15 5.76 -1.68
C TRP A 200 -0.32 5.61 -1.29
N GLY A 201 -1.10 6.69 -1.38
CA GLY A 201 -2.53 6.68 -1.09
C GLY A 201 -3.34 5.71 -1.94
N PHE A 202 -2.88 5.37 -3.15
CA PHE A 202 -3.57 4.44 -4.04
C PHE A 202 -3.09 3.00 -3.92
N LEU A 203 -2.05 2.68 -3.16
CA LEU A 203 -1.64 1.29 -2.98
C LEU A 203 -2.77 0.49 -2.35
N GLY A 204 -3.06 -0.69 -2.92
CA GLY A 204 -4.18 -1.54 -2.52
C GLY A 204 -5.25 -1.75 -3.61
N PHE A 205 -5.24 -0.98 -4.73
CA PHE A 205 -6.16 -1.19 -5.85
C PHE A 205 -6.02 -2.58 -6.49
N GLU A 206 -4.84 -3.18 -6.41
CA GLU A 206 -4.54 -4.52 -6.91
C GLU A 206 -5.30 -5.62 -6.16
N SER A 207 -5.82 -5.35 -5.00
CA SER A 207 -6.57 -6.31 -4.17
C SER A 207 -7.82 -6.87 -4.85
N ALA A 208 -8.45 -6.11 -5.74
CA ALA A 208 -9.59 -6.57 -6.53
C ALA A 208 -9.21 -7.73 -7.45
N ALA A 209 -8.05 -7.61 -8.13
CA ALA A 209 -7.56 -8.63 -9.04
C ALA A 209 -7.16 -9.91 -8.27
N ALA A 210 -6.56 -9.77 -7.09
CA ALA A 210 -6.21 -10.88 -6.22
C ALA A 210 -7.44 -11.66 -5.70
N ASN A 211 -8.61 -11.03 -5.64
CA ASN A 211 -9.88 -11.63 -5.18
C ASN A 211 -10.84 -12.02 -6.32
N ALA A 212 -10.39 -12.04 -7.57
CA ALA A 212 -11.24 -12.29 -8.74
C ALA A 212 -12.04 -13.59 -8.67
N ASP A 213 -11.48 -14.65 -8.08
CA ASP A 213 -12.13 -15.96 -7.92
C ASP A 213 -13.40 -15.91 -7.04
N ALA A 214 -13.46 -14.95 -6.12
CA ALA A 214 -14.57 -14.78 -5.17
C ALA A 214 -15.68 -13.87 -5.70
N VAL A 215 -15.59 -13.38 -6.94
CA VAL A 215 -16.50 -12.38 -7.53
C VAL A 215 -17.48 -13.02 -8.51
N GLU A 216 -18.71 -12.48 -8.55
CA GLU A 216 -19.68 -12.83 -9.60
C GLU A 216 -19.21 -12.24 -10.94
N ASN A 217 -19.24 -13.03 -12.03
CA ASN A 217 -18.83 -12.59 -13.37
C ASN A 217 -17.49 -11.81 -13.36
N PRO A 218 -16.36 -12.39 -12.91
CA PRO A 218 -15.13 -11.66 -12.64
C PRO A 218 -14.60 -10.90 -13.86
N LYS A 219 -14.77 -11.44 -15.08
CA LYS A 219 -14.37 -10.75 -16.33
C LYS A 219 -15.04 -9.39 -16.55
N LYS A 220 -16.20 -9.17 -15.97
CA LYS A 220 -16.95 -7.90 -16.06
C LYS A 220 -16.81 -7.08 -14.77
N ASN A 221 -17.00 -7.72 -13.63
CA ASN A 221 -17.15 -7.03 -12.36
C ASN A 221 -15.81 -6.57 -11.75
N VAL A 222 -14.70 -7.30 -11.97
CA VAL A 222 -13.38 -6.89 -11.46
C VAL A 222 -12.92 -5.58 -12.11
N PRO A 223 -12.91 -5.40 -13.45
CA PRO A 223 -12.55 -4.13 -14.05
C PRO A 223 -13.39 -2.95 -13.60
N ILE A 224 -14.73 -3.16 -13.54
CA ILE A 224 -15.65 -2.10 -13.11
C ILE A 224 -15.38 -1.70 -11.66
N ALA A 225 -15.25 -2.67 -10.77
CA ALA A 225 -15.05 -2.42 -9.35
C ALA A 225 -13.69 -1.76 -9.07
N THR A 226 -12.63 -2.23 -9.72
CA THR A 226 -11.30 -1.65 -9.56
C THR A 226 -11.27 -0.19 -10.04
N PHE A 227 -11.81 0.07 -11.24
CA PHE A 227 -11.85 1.42 -11.79
C PHE A 227 -12.74 2.35 -10.94
N ALA A 228 -13.97 1.93 -10.62
CA ALA A 228 -14.91 2.73 -9.83
C ALA A 228 -14.39 2.99 -8.40
N GLY A 229 -13.78 1.98 -7.76
CA GLY A 229 -13.18 2.13 -6.44
C GLY A 229 -12.00 3.10 -6.45
N THR A 230 -11.10 2.97 -7.41
CA THR A 230 -9.94 3.86 -7.56
C THR A 230 -10.39 5.30 -7.86
N LEU A 231 -11.37 5.48 -8.75
CA LEU A 231 -11.92 6.81 -9.06
C LEU A 231 -12.59 7.45 -7.84
N ALA A 232 -13.40 6.69 -7.10
CA ALA A 232 -14.05 7.19 -5.89
C ALA A 232 -13.02 7.64 -4.85
N VAL A 233 -11.98 6.86 -4.64
CA VAL A 233 -10.89 7.20 -3.71
C VAL A 233 -10.11 8.43 -4.20
N ALA A 234 -9.83 8.54 -5.50
CA ALA A 234 -9.19 9.72 -6.07
C ALA A 234 -9.96 11.01 -5.75
N VAL A 235 -11.28 10.98 -5.98
CA VAL A 235 -12.15 12.12 -5.66
C VAL A 235 -12.13 12.44 -4.16
N ILE A 236 -12.25 11.42 -3.31
CA ILE A 236 -12.24 11.59 -1.85
C ILE A 236 -10.91 12.20 -1.38
N TYR A 237 -9.78 11.71 -1.88
CA TYR A 237 -8.46 12.21 -1.49
C TYR A 237 -8.23 13.66 -1.95
N ILE A 238 -8.55 13.96 -3.20
CA ILE A 238 -8.44 15.32 -3.74
C ILE A 238 -9.30 16.28 -2.92
N LEU A 239 -10.57 15.94 -2.68
CA LEU A 239 -11.45 16.81 -1.92
C LEU A 239 -10.98 16.98 -0.48
N SER A 240 -10.76 15.89 0.26
CA SER A 240 -10.45 15.97 1.68
C SER A 240 -9.12 16.70 1.95
N THR A 241 -8.04 16.36 1.23
CA THR A 241 -6.73 16.98 1.47
C THR A 241 -6.70 18.46 1.10
N ASN A 242 -7.35 18.86 0.01
CA ASN A 242 -7.40 20.27 -0.40
C ASN A 242 -8.34 21.10 0.50
N VAL A 243 -9.46 20.54 0.95
CA VAL A 243 -10.33 21.21 1.91
C VAL A 243 -9.61 21.42 3.24
N MET A 244 -8.86 20.43 3.73
CA MET A 244 -8.03 20.59 4.93
C MET A 244 -7.03 21.74 4.79
N ALA A 245 -6.32 21.84 3.64
CA ALA A 245 -5.37 22.89 3.37
C ALA A 245 -6.02 24.30 3.23
N GLY A 246 -7.31 24.36 3.00
CA GLY A 246 -8.07 25.62 3.04
C GLY A 246 -8.68 25.95 4.41
N ILE A 247 -8.66 25.01 5.36
CA ILE A 247 -9.16 25.21 6.73
C ILE A 247 -8.00 25.53 7.68
N VAL A 248 -6.92 24.78 7.62
CA VAL A 248 -5.80 24.85 8.55
C VAL A 248 -4.64 25.64 7.92
N PRO A 249 -4.07 26.63 8.64
CA PRO A 249 -2.86 27.31 8.17
C PRO A 249 -1.72 26.33 7.87
N ASN A 250 -1.03 26.55 6.75
CA ASN A 250 -0.01 25.61 6.25
C ASN A 250 1.09 25.30 7.29
N THR A 251 1.52 26.30 8.05
CA THR A 251 2.55 26.17 9.10
C THR A 251 2.13 25.24 10.22
N GLU A 252 0.85 25.24 10.59
CA GLU A 252 0.32 24.34 11.61
C GLU A 252 0.10 22.93 11.06
N LEU A 253 -0.45 22.82 9.84
CA LEU A 253 -0.65 21.53 9.18
C LEU A 253 0.70 20.81 8.96
N LEU A 254 1.75 21.54 8.59
CA LEU A 254 3.10 21.02 8.37
C LEU A 254 3.71 20.40 9.65
N ASN A 255 3.37 20.93 10.82
CA ASN A 255 3.92 20.49 12.10
C ASN A 255 3.01 19.52 12.87
N SER A 256 1.84 19.18 12.33
CA SER A 256 0.89 18.31 13.00
C SER A 256 1.19 16.83 12.77
N ASN A 257 1.25 16.02 13.84
CA ASN A 257 1.28 14.57 13.76
C ASN A 257 -0.12 13.95 13.67
N ALA A 258 -1.20 14.78 13.80
CA ALA A 258 -2.59 14.34 13.71
C ALA A 258 -3.44 15.33 12.87
N PRO A 259 -3.16 15.46 11.55
CA PRO A 259 -3.73 16.50 10.70
C PRO A 259 -5.27 16.47 10.64
N PHE A 260 -5.90 15.30 10.70
CA PHE A 260 -7.37 15.21 10.77
C PHE A 260 -7.90 15.72 12.11
N GLY A 261 -7.27 15.36 13.23
CA GLY A 261 -7.62 15.90 14.55
C GLY A 261 -7.54 17.43 14.57
N LEU A 262 -6.42 17.98 14.12
CA LEU A 262 -6.21 19.41 14.00
C LEU A 262 -7.29 20.08 13.15
N THR A 263 -7.63 19.53 12.00
CA THR A 263 -8.67 20.07 11.11
C THR A 263 -10.05 20.10 11.80
N PHE A 264 -10.41 19.05 12.53
CA PHE A 264 -11.67 19.02 13.27
C PHE A 264 -11.69 19.96 14.48
N ALA A 265 -10.51 20.26 15.10
CA ALA A 265 -10.40 21.32 16.10
C ALA A 265 -10.77 22.69 15.49
N TYR A 266 -10.25 23.00 14.30
CA TYR A 266 -10.58 24.21 13.55
C TYR A 266 -12.06 24.28 13.11
N MET A 267 -12.64 23.13 12.71
CA MET A 267 -14.04 23.08 12.29
C MET A 267 -15.03 23.19 13.47
N PHE A 268 -14.69 22.66 14.62
CA PHE A 268 -15.61 22.54 15.75
C PHE A 268 -14.95 22.92 17.08
N ASN A 269 -14.28 21.99 17.74
CA ASN A 269 -13.60 22.16 19.02
C ASN A 269 -12.67 20.97 19.35
N ASP A 270 -11.88 21.10 20.42
CA ASP A 270 -10.91 20.10 20.87
C ASP A 270 -11.57 18.77 21.29
N THR A 271 -12.79 18.78 21.81
CA THR A 271 -13.49 17.55 22.19
C THR A 271 -13.77 16.68 20.96
N ILE A 272 -14.25 17.28 19.86
CA ILE A 272 -14.51 16.58 18.61
C ILE A 272 -13.18 16.15 17.99
N ALA A 273 -12.14 17.00 18.02
CA ALA A 273 -10.81 16.66 17.58
C ALA A 273 -10.26 15.39 18.27
N ASN A 274 -10.40 15.30 19.60
CA ASN A 274 -9.98 14.14 20.37
C ASN A 274 -10.77 12.87 19.97
N VAL A 275 -12.08 12.97 19.74
CA VAL A 275 -12.87 11.83 19.24
C VAL A 275 -12.36 11.37 17.89
N ILE A 276 -12.08 12.30 16.97
CA ILE A 276 -11.54 11.99 15.64
C ILE A 276 -10.16 11.36 15.74
N MET A 277 -9.26 11.88 16.57
CA MET A 277 -7.94 11.29 16.79
C MET A 277 -8.05 9.85 17.32
N ALA A 278 -8.92 9.59 18.28
CA ALA A 278 -9.17 8.23 18.78
C ALA A 278 -9.69 7.29 17.69
N LEU A 279 -10.61 7.74 16.82
CA LEU A 279 -11.11 6.98 15.70
C LEU A 279 -10.00 6.69 14.68
N MET A 280 -9.13 7.66 14.40
CA MET A 280 -7.98 7.49 13.50
C MET A 280 -6.97 6.49 14.06
N ILE A 281 -6.65 6.53 15.36
CA ILE A 281 -5.77 5.55 16.02
C ILE A 281 -6.35 4.13 15.86
N ILE A 282 -7.63 3.96 16.17
CA ILE A 282 -8.32 2.66 16.02
C ILE A 282 -8.28 2.18 14.56
N SER A 283 -8.47 3.08 13.61
CA SER A 283 -8.41 2.75 12.20
C SER A 283 -7.01 2.36 11.73
N CYS A 284 -5.97 3.08 12.16
CA CYS A 284 -4.58 2.72 11.92
C CYS A 284 -4.24 1.32 12.46
N CYS A 285 -4.66 1.02 13.69
CA CYS A 285 -4.45 -0.30 14.27
C CYS A 285 -5.17 -1.40 13.51
N GLY A 286 -6.39 -1.13 13.01
CA GLY A 286 -7.14 -2.06 12.18
C GLY A 286 -6.53 -2.26 10.79
N ALA A 287 -6.03 -1.20 10.18
CA ALA A 287 -5.30 -1.27 8.92
C ALA A 287 -3.98 -2.05 9.09
N LEU A 288 -3.22 -1.76 10.15
CA LEU A 288 -2.00 -2.49 10.47
C LEU A 288 -2.27 -3.99 10.65
N LEU A 289 -3.34 -4.34 11.37
CA LEU A 289 -3.76 -5.73 11.54
C LEU A 289 -4.04 -6.42 10.20
N CYS A 290 -4.74 -5.74 9.27
CA CYS A 290 -5.06 -6.24 7.95
C CYS A 290 -3.81 -6.42 7.08
N TRP A 291 -2.92 -5.44 7.06
CA TRP A 291 -1.71 -5.48 6.24
C TRP A 291 -0.66 -6.46 6.78
N GLN A 292 -0.53 -6.61 8.10
CA GLN A 292 0.27 -7.68 8.72
C GLN A 292 -0.25 -9.07 8.34
N PHE A 293 -1.58 -9.24 8.30
CA PHE A 293 -2.18 -10.47 7.82
C PHE A 293 -1.86 -10.71 6.34
N THR A 294 -1.99 -9.69 5.49
CA THR A 294 -1.67 -9.75 4.06
C THR A 294 -0.21 -10.14 3.85
N LEU A 295 0.73 -9.50 4.55
CA LEU A 295 2.15 -9.82 4.52
C LEU A 295 2.40 -11.31 4.83
N SER A 296 1.81 -11.80 5.91
CA SER A 296 1.96 -13.21 6.33
C SER A 296 1.45 -14.18 5.27
N ARG A 297 0.37 -13.83 4.56
CA ARG A 297 -0.21 -14.61 3.47
C ARG A 297 0.65 -14.62 2.22
N VAL A 298 1.22 -13.49 1.84
CA VAL A 298 2.14 -13.41 0.69
C VAL A 298 3.34 -14.32 0.91
N PHE A 299 3.94 -14.28 2.11
CA PHE A 299 5.06 -15.17 2.46
C PHE A 299 4.64 -16.65 2.48
N LYS A 300 3.47 -16.97 3.04
CA LYS A 300 2.93 -18.33 3.07
C LYS A 300 2.73 -18.87 1.65
N ASN A 301 2.01 -18.13 0.80
CA ASN A 301 1.70 -18.54 -0.56
C ASN A 301 3.00 -18.76 -1.38
N ALA A 302 3.95 -17.85 -1.29
CA ALA A 302 5.25 -18.00 -1.94
C ALA A 302 6.07 -19.20 -1.40
N ALA A 303 5.94 -19.53 -0.12
CA ALA A 303 6.59 -20.70 0.48
C ALA A 303 5.90 -22.02 0.08
N GLU A 304 4.56 -22.05 -0.02
CA GLU A 304 3.79 -23.19 -0.51
C GLU A 304 4.08 -23.46 -1.99
N ALA A 305 4.18 -22.42 -2.81
CA ALA A 305 4.63 -22.51 -4.20
C ALA A 305 6.10 -22.90 -4.33
N GLY A 306 6.81 -23.01 -3.21
CA GLY A 306 8.20 -23.43 -3.16
C GLY A 306 9.21 -22.33 -3.46
N TYR A 307 8.83 -21.04 -3.47
CA TYR A 307 9.74 -19.92 -3.74
C TYR A 307 10.42 -19.37 -2.47
N PHE A 308 9.74 -19.42 -1.33
CA PHE A 308 10.28 -18.98 -0.05
C PHE A 308 10.61 -20.16 0.89
N PRO A 309 11.34 -19.94 1.99
CA PRO A 309 11.65 -20.97 2.96
C PRO A 309 10.39 -21.62 3.55
N LYS A 310 10.43 -22.95 3.72
CA LYS A 310 9.29 -23.74 4.23
C LYS A 310 8.79 -23.31 5.63
N VAL A 311 9.59 -22.56 6.38
CA VAL A 311 9.18 -22.03 7.70
C VAL A 311 7.95 -21.14 7.61
N PHE A 312 7.79 -20.40 6.50
CA PHE A 312 6.64 -19.52 6.27
C PHE A 312 5.36 -20.29 5.85
N ALA A 313 5.50 -21.54 5.35
CA ALA A 313 4.34 -22.38 5.01
C ALA A 313 3.80 -23.16 6.21
N ARG A 314 4.53 -23.22 7.34
CA ARG A 314 4.09 -23.97 8.53
C ARG A 314 3.08 -23.18 9.33
N VAL A 315 1.84 -23.65 9.37
CA VAL A 315 0.71 -22.98 10.06
C VAL A 315 0.34 -23.67 11.35
N ASN A 316 -0.33 -22.94 12.24
CA ASN A 316 -1.00 -23.46 13.43
C ASN A 316 -2.41 -24.00 13.09
N SER A 317 -3.17 -24.47 14.09
CA SER A 317 -4.55 -24.97 13.93
C SER A 317 -5.55 -23.92 13.37
N LYS A 318 -5.20 -22.64 13.38
CA LYS A 318 -6.02 -21.53 12.87
C LYS A 318 -5.50 -20.97 11.53
N ASP A 319 -4.68 -21.74 10.82
CA ASP A 319 -4.08 -21.38 9.53
C ASP A 319 -3.16 -20.14 9.56
N ALA A 320 -2.56 -19.83 10.72
CA ALA A 320 -1.62 -18.73 10.87
C ALA A 320 -0.16 -19.23 10.85
N PRO A 321 0.75 -18.65 10.04
CA PRO A 321 2.16 -19.06 9.94
C PRO A 321 3.00 -18.42 11.06
N VAL A 322 2.74 -18.81 12.31
CA VAL A 322 3.29 -18.18 13.53
C VAL A 322 4.81 -18.02 13.48
N ARG A 323 5.55 -19.09 13.11
CA ARG A 323 7.02 -19.02 13.05
C ARG A 323 7.54 -18.05 11.98
N GLY A 324 6.85 -18.01 10.83
CA GLY A 324 7.16 -17.05 9.78
C GLY A 324 6.92 -15.62 10.22
N VAL A 325 5.80 -15.36 10.92
CA VAL A 325 5.45 -14.04 11.44
C VAL A 325 6.49 -13.53 12.43
N PHE A 326 7.04 -14.36 13.31
CA PHE A 326 8.13 -13.94 14.21
C PHE A 326 9.39 -13.50 13.45
N ILE A 327 9.72 -14.17 12.35
CA ILE A 327 10.85 -13.75 11.49
C ILE A 327 10.56 -12.39 10.84
N LEU A 328 9.34 -12.19 10.34
CA LEU A 328 8.92 -10.92 9.75
C LEU A 328 8.97 -9.78 10.77
N LEU A 329 8.48 -10.01 11.99
CA LEU A 329 8.54 -9.04 13.08
C LEU A 329 9.98 -8.67 13.46
N ALA A 330 10.90 -9.63 13.45
CA ALA A 330 12.32 -9.34 13.67
C ALA A 330 12.87 -8.41 12.57
N ILE A 331 12.51 -8.65 11.30
CA ILE A 331 12.90 -7.79 10.17
C ILE A 331 12.28 -6.40 10.32
N GLU A 332 10.98 -6.31 10.61
CA GLU A 332 10.28 -5.04 10.84
C GLU A 332 10.90 -4.26 12.00
N THR A 333 11.25 -4.95 13.10
CA THR A 333 11.93 -4.34 14.25
C THR A 333 13.28 -3.73 13.86
N ILE A 334 14.11 -4.47 13.14
CA ILE A 334 15.41 -4.00 12.65
C ILE A 334 15.24 -2.79 11.74
N LEU A 335 14.33 -2.87 10.77
CA LEU A 335 14.07 -1.76 9.84
C LEU A 335 13.52 -0.53 10.55
N THR A 336 12.65 -0.68 11.55
CA THR A 336 12.14 0.44 12.36
C THR A 336 13.28 1.18 13.05
N LEU A 337 14.27 0.46 13.58
CA LEU A 337 15.44 1.07 14.22
C LEU A 337 16.36 1.78 13.23
N PHE A 338 16.51 1.24 12.01
CA PHE A 338 17.33 1.87 10.95
C PHE A 338 16.65 3.08 10.31
N THR A 339 15.33 3.16 10.32
CA THR A 339 14.58 4.28 9.76
C THR A 339 14.14 5.29 10.81
N ALA A 340 14.61 5.15 12.06
CA ALA A 340 14.32 6.10 13.13
C ALA A 340 14.81 7.51 12.76
N ASN A 341 13.96 8.50 12.99
CA ASN A 341 14.26 9.90 12.76
C ASN A 341 13.67 10.75 13.90
N ASP A 342 14.24 11.89 14.17
CA ASP A 342 13.74 12.82 15.20
C ASP A 342 12.37 13.41 14.82
N SER A 343 12.06 13.49 13.53
CA SER A 343 10.77 13.89 12.99
C SER A 343 9.95 12.68 12.54
N LEU A 344 8.76 12.48 13.14
CA LEU A 344 7.78 11.47 12.69
C LEU A 344 7.38 11.64 11.22
N ARG A 345 7.26 12.89 10.77
CA ARG A 345 6.96 13.21 9.38
C ARG A 345 8.04 12.70 8.44
N ASP A 346 9.32 13.00 8.73
CA ASP A 346 10.44 12.63 7.85
C ASP A 346 10.65 11.09 7.87
N GLN A 347 10.41 10.45 9.01
CA GLN A 347 10.41 8.99 9.09
C GLN A 347 9.31 8.39 8.22
N PHE A 348 8.08 8.92 8.30
CA PHE A 348 6.97 8.47 7.46
C PHE A 348 7.26 8.66 5.98
N GLU A 349 7.75 9.84 5.57
CA GLU A 349 8.10 10.15 4.18
C GLU A 349 9.16 9.19 3.63
N THR A 350 10.23 8.93 4.39
CA THR A 350 11.27 7.97 4.03
C THR A 350 10.70 6.57 3.81
N LEU A 351 9.85 6.10 4.72
CA LEU A 351 9.19 4.80 4.62
C LEU A 351 8.26 4.73 3.40
N VAL A 352 7.48 5.78 3.14
CA VAL A 352 6.59 5.86 1.98
C VAL A 352 7.37 5.80 0.68
N ASN A 353 8.42 6.60 0.55
CA ASN A 353 9.27 6.62 -0.65
C ASN A 353 9.90 5.25 -0.91
N LEU A 354 10.45 4.59 0.12
CA LEU A 354 11.00 3.24 0.02
C LEU A 354 9.92 2.19 -0.35
N ALA A 355 8.74 2.26 0.26
CA ALA A 355 7.63 1.35 0.00
C ALA A 355 7.13 1.50 -1.45
N VAL A 356 6.96 2.73 -1.93
CA VAL A 356 6.52 3.02 -3.30
C VAL A 356 7.52 2.49 -4.32
N VAL A 357 8.81 2.80 -4.18
CA VAL A 357 9.84 2.34 -5.14
C VAL A 357 9.92 0.81 -5.18
N THR A 358 9.90 0.14 -4.02
CA THR A 358 9.91 -1.32 -3.95
C THR A 358 8.64 -1.94 -4.53
N ASN A 359 7.48 -1.29 -4.36
CA ASN A 359 6.21 -1.78 -4.90
C ASN A 359 6.07 -1.59 -6.42
N VAL A 360 6.75 -0.59 -6.97
CA VAL A 360 6.77 -0.37 -8.43
C VAL A 360 7.47 -1.51 -9.17
N VAL A 361 8.44 -2.18 -8.56
CA VAL A 361 9.14 -3.33 -9.19
C VAL A 361 8.17 -4.44 -9.60
N PRO A 362 7.34 -5.02 -8.70
CA PRO A 362 6.35 -6.01 -9.10
C PRO A 362 5.29 -5.44 -10.05
N TYR A 363 4.94 -4.14 -9.95
CA TYR A 363 4.01 -3.52 -10.89
C TYR A 363 4.54 -3.57 -12.32
N ILE A 364 5.79 -3.16 -12.56
CA ILE A 364 6.40 -3.23 -13.90
C ILE A 364 6.43 -4.66 -14.42
N LEU A 365 6.80 -5.65 -13.60
CA LEU A 365 6.81 -7.05 -13.99
C LEU A 365 5.40 -7.53 -14.39
N CYS A 366 4.38 -7.16 -13.63
CA CYS A 366 2.98 -7.49 -13.93
C CYS A 366 2.51 -6.79 -15.21
N ILE A 367 2.76 -5.49 -15.38
CA ILE A 367 2.41 -4.73 -16.59
C ILE A 367 2.95 -5.42 -17.84
N LEU A 368 4.23 -5.79 -17.82
CA LEU A 368 4.90 -6.46 -18.92
C LEU A 368 4.38 -7.89 -19.19
N ALA A 369 3.80 -8.54 -18.18
CA ALA A 369 3.26 -9.89 -18.32
C ALA A 369 1.85 -9.93 -18.92
N VAL A 370 1.03 -8.86 -18.77
CA VAL A 370 -0.36 -8.83 -19.24
C VAL A 370 -0.52 -9.12 -20.74
N PRO A 371 0.27 -8.55 -21.66
CA PRO A 371 0.18 -8.92 -23.09
C PRO A 371 0.37 -10.41 -23.33
N THR A 372 1.28 -11.06 -22.60
CA THR A 372 1.50 -12.51 -22.69
C THR A 372 0.28 -13.28 -22.22
N MET A 373 -0.34 -12.87 -21.09
CA MET A 373 -1.57 -13.49 -20.58
C MET A 373 -2.73 -13.34 -21.58
N MET A 374 -2.86 -12.15 -22.21
CA MET A 374 -3.88 -11.90 -23.23
C MET A 374 -3.68 -12.79 -24.45
N TYR A 375 -2.43 -12.97 -24.89
CA TYR A 375 -2.09 -13.88 -25.99
C TYR A 375 -2.44 -15.34 -25.65
N MET A 376 -2.04 -15.81 -24.48
CA MET A 376 -2.34 -17.16 -24.01
C MET A 376 -3.85 -17.43 -23.84
N SER A 377 -4.64 -16.38 -23.63
CA SER A 377 -6.10 -16.45 -23.56
C SER A 377 -6.80 -16.37 -24.91
N GLY A 378 -6.04 -16.37 -26.01
CA GLY A 378 -6.57 -16.41 -27.39
C GLY A 378 -7.22 -15.12 -27.85
N LEU A 379 -6.82 -13.94 -27.30
CA LEU A 379 -7.33 -12.66 -27.75
C LEU A 379 -6.77 -12.28 -29.13
N GLU A 380 -7.57 -11.51 -29.88
CA GLU A 380 -7.16 -10.97 -31.18
C GLU A 380 -5.92 -10.08 -31.05
N LYS A 381 -4.98 -10.23 -31.99
CA LYS A 381 -3.74 -9.45 -32.07
C LYS A 381 -3.99 -7.94 -31.96
N ARG A 382 -5.01 -7.42 -32.64
CA ARG A 382 -5.38 -5.99 -32.62
C ARG A 382 -5.70 -5.48 -31.20
N ARG A 383 -6.29 -6.31 -30.34
CA ARG A 383 -6.59 -5.96 -28.95
C ARG A 383 -5.31 -5.94 -28.11
N ILE A 384 -4.41 -6.89 -28.35
CA ILE A 384 -3.11 -6.97 -27.67
C ILE A 384 -2.24 -5.77 -28.08
N ASP A 385 -2.21 -5.42 -29.38
CA ASP A 385 -1.45 -4.28 -29.87
C ASP A 385 -1.91 -2.95 -29.25
N ARG A 386 -3.23 -2.75 -29.10
CA ARG A 386 -3.76 -1.58 -28.37
C ARG A 386 -3.35 -1.58 -26.90
N PHE A 387 -3.29 -2.73 -26.28
CA PHE A 387 -2.89 -2.84 -24.89
C PHE A 387 -1.40 -2.51 -24.67
N TYR A 388 -0.53 -2.71 -25.67
CA TYR A 388 0.87 -2.28 -25.56
C TYR A 388 1.01 -0.78 -25.31
N PHE A 389 0.17 0.08 -25.89
CA PHE A 389 0.18 1.52 -25.59
C PHE A 389 -0.16 1.80 -24.12
N VAL A 390 -1.13 1.07 -23.59
CA VAL A 390 -1.51 1.15 -22.18
C VAL A 390 -0.37 0.66 -21.29
N ALA A 391 0.27 -0.44 -21.64
CA ALA A 391 1.41 -0.99 -20.92
C ALA A 391 2.61 -0.02 -20.90
N VAL A 392 2.94 0.58 -22.05
CA VAL A 392 4.01 1.58 -22.15
C VAL A 392 3.69 2.79 -21.26
N ALA A 393 2.46 3.32 -21.32
CA ALA A 393 2.05 4.43 -20.47
C ALA A 393 2.15 4.06 -18.97
N GLY A 394 1.77 2.83 -18.59
CA GLY A 394 1.92 2.32 -17.23
C GLY A 394 3.37 2.23 -16.77
N VAL A 395 4.27 1.72 -17.63
CA VAL A 395 5.71 1.66 -17.33
C VAL A 395 6.30 3.06 -17.20
N LEU A 396 5.94 4.00 -18.10
CA LEU A 396 6.40 5.39 -18.02
C LEU A 396 5.95 6.06 -16.73
N TYR A 397 4.68 5.88 -16.34
CA TYR A 397 4.17 6.40 -15.06
C TYR A 397 4.91 5.78 -13.85
N CYS A 398 5.11 4.47 -13.83
CA CYS A 398 5.88 3.78 -12.80
C CYS A 398 7.33 4.30 -12.73
N SER A 399 7.99 4.51 -13.87
CA SER A 399 9.35 5.05 -13.95
C SER A 399 9.42 6.50 -13.43
N TYR A 400 8.41 7.30 -13.74
CA TYR A 400 8.29 8.65 -13.21
C TYR A 400 8.08 8.66 -11.70
N ALA A 401 7.24 7.77 -11.17
CA ALA A 401 7.03 7.61 -9.74
C ALA A 401 8.33 7.23 -9.00
N VAL A 402 9.12 6.30 -9.56
CA VAL A 402 10.44 5.93 -9.02
C VAL A 402 11.39 7.13 -9.01
N TYR A 403 11.45 7.90 -10.10
CA TYR A 403 12.26 9.11 -10.18
C TYR A 403 11.83 10.16 -9.13
N ALA A 404 10.53 10.29 -8.89
CA ALA A 404 9.96 11.22 -7.92
C ALA A 404 10.29 10.87 -6.46
N CYS A 405 10.50 9.60 -6.13
CA CYS A 405 10.86 9.15 -4.77
C CYS A 405 12.28 9.58 -4.33
N GLY A 406 13.11 10.06 -5.26
CA GLY A 406 14.47 10.50 -4.97
C GLY A 406 15.52 9.39 -4.98
N VAL A 407 16.79 9.80 -4.97
CA VAL A 407 17.94 8.89 -5.16
C VAL A 407 18.09 7.91 -3.99
N ASP A 408 17.86 8.36 -2.77
CA ASP A 408 18.03 7.51 -1.57
C ASP A 408 17.05 6.34 -1.57
N ALA A 409 15.78 6.57 -1.91
CA ALA A 409 14.78 5.52 -2.05
C ALA A 409 15.10 4.57 -3.21
N MET A 410 15.60 5.10 -4.34
CA MET A 410 16.06 4.30 -5.47
C MET A 410 17.23 3.39 -5.08
N LEU A 411 18.23 3.90 -4.36
CA LEU A 411 19.36 3.13 -3.86
C LEU A 411 18.90 2.05 -2.86
N GLY A 412 18.04 2.40 -1.90
CA GLY A 412 17.47 1.45 -0.95
C GLY A 412 16.72 0.31 -1.65
N SER A 413 15.91 0.64 -2.66
CA SER A 413 15.21 -0.37 -3.46
C SER A 413 16.18 -1.23 -4.29
N ALA A 414 17.21 -0.62 -4.90
CA ALA A 414 18.23 -1.35 -5.65
C ALA A 414 18.99 -2.36 -4.77
N VAL A 415 19.33 -1.96 -3.54
CA VAL A 415 19.91 -2.86 -2.53
C VAL A 415 18.94 -4.01 -2.22
N ALA A 416 17.68 -3.71 -1.94
CA ALA A 416 16.66 -4.73 -1.65
C ALA A 416 16.52 -5.72 -2.82
N VAL A 417 16.41 -5.23 -4.06
CA VAL A 417 16.31 -6.06 -5.26
C VAL A 417 17.56 -6.93 -5.45
N THR A 418 18.75 -6.35 -5.24
CA THR A 418 20.03 -7.09 -5.33
C THR A 418 20.09 -8.23 -4.31
N ILE A 419 19.69 -7.96 -3.07
CA ILE A 419 19.57 -9.00 -2.02
C ILE A 419 18.63 -10.12 -2.48
N GLY A 420 17.47 -9.75 -3.06
CA GLY A 420 16.51 -10.72 -3.60
C GLY A 420 17.12 -11.60 -4.71
N ILE A 421 17.85 -10.99 -5.64
CA ILE A 421 18.56 -11.73 -6.69
C ILE A 421 19.58 -12.70 -6.08
N CYS A 422 20.38 -12.25 -5.12
CA CYS A 422 21.36 -13.11 -4.42
C CYS A 422 20.68 -14.29 -3.72
N ILE A 423 19.60 -14.05 -2.97
CA ILE A 423 18.81 -15.11 -2.32
C ILE A 423 18.29 -16.11 -3.34
N TYR A 424 17.75 -15.64 -4.47
CA TYR A 424 17.26 -16.51 -5.54
C TYR A 424 18.36 -17.37 -6.14
N MET A 425 19.52 -16.78 -6.46
CA MET A 425 20.66 -17.49 -7.06
C MET A 425 21.23 -18.55 -6.13
N ILE A 426 21.44 -18.23 -4.83
CA ILE A 426 21.89 -19.17 -3.82
C ILE A 426 20.92 -20.36 -3.73
N ARG A 427 19.64 -20.08 -3.69
CA ARG A 427 18.61 -21.12 -3.62
C ARG A 427 18.60 -22.01 -4.86
N LYS A 428 18.68 -21.42 -6.06
CA LYS A 428 18.73 -22.15 -7.33
C LYS A 428 19.93 -23.09 -7.38
N GLY A 429 21.12 -22.59 -6.96
CA GLY A 429 22.34 -23.40 -6.85
C GLY A 429 22.20 -24.55 -5.86
N TRP A 430 21.61 -24.30 -4.69
CA TRP A 430 21.39 -25.34 -3.68
C TRP A 430 20.41 -26.43 -4.14
N LEU A 431 19.35 -26.06 -4.85
CA LEU A 431 18.40 -27.03 -5.43
C LEU A 431 19.05 -27.88 -6.53
N ALA A 432 19.89 -27.29 -7.38
CA ALA A 432 20.64 -28.01 -8.40
C ALA A 432 21.63 -29.00 -7.77
N TYR A 433 22.37 -28.57 -6.74
CA TYR A 433 23.29 -29.44 -5.99
C TYR A 433 22.56 -30.63 -5.33
N ARG A 434 21.40 -30.40 -4.72
CA ARG A 434 20.59 -31.48 -4.15
C ARG A 434 20.08 -32.47 -5.20
N ALA A 435 19.68 -32.00 -6.36
CA ALA A 435 19.22 -32.86 -7.45
C ALA A 435 20.34 -33.76 -7.96
N GLN A 436 21.56 -33.21 -8.11
CA GLN A 436 22.76 -34.00 -8.49
C GLN A 436 23.12 -35.06 -7.45
N ARG A 437 23.12 -34.71 -6.15
CA ARG A 437 23.40 -35.70 -5.08
C ARG A 437 22.35 -36.82 -5.01
N PHE A 438 21.08 -36.51 -5.29
CA PHE A 438 20.01 -37.51 -5.32
C PHE A 438 20.21 -38.48 -6.48
N GLN A 439 20.59 -37.99 -7.67
CA GLN A 439 20.92 -38.87 -8.80
C GLN A 439 22.13 -39.77 -8.50
N GLN A 440 23.19 -39.22 -7.92
CA GLN A 440 24.37 -40.02 -7.52
C GLN A 440 24.12 -41.03 -6.40
N SER A 441 22.99 -40.95 -5.70
CA SER A 441 22.60 -41.90 -4.64
C SER A 441 21.71 -43.04 -5.17
N ILE A 442 21.30 -43.00 -6.44
CA ILE A 442 20.44 -43.98 -7.13
C ILE A 442 21.33 -44.82 -8.09
N ASP A 443 22.42 -44.24 -8.59
CA ASP A 443 23.47 -44.93 -9.34
C ASP A 443 24.44 -45.62 -8.36
#